data_d2fb916be62eb9db9a97666ac0235d48
#
_entry.id   d2fb916be62eb9db9a97666ac0235d48
#
_cell.length_a   1.000
_cell.length_b   1.000
_cell.length_c   1.000
_cell.angle_alpha   90.00
_cell.angle_beta   90.00
_cell.angle_gamma   90.00
#
_symmetry.space_group_name_H-M   'P 1'
#
loop_
_entity.id
_entity.type
_entity.pdbx_description
1 polymer ?
#
loop_
_entity_poly.entity_id
_entity_poly.type
_entity_poly.pdbx_seq_one_letter_code
_entity_poly.pdbx_strand_id
1 'polypeptide(L)'
;MKLRNPFQSATDRLISKEVEHKLYEKASIDIENNDIDKGVWTKAFTKADGDEVKQKAIYIELMVEHYRDEIRAGEEIAKVLATKAEKEKERQRQKEI
;
A
#
# COMPACT_ATOMS: atom_id res chain seq x y z
N MET A 1 -12.93 14.51 -24.36
CA MET A 1 -12.55 14.73 -22.96
C MET A 1 -13.67 14.22 -22.05
N LYS A 2 -13.41 13.17 -21.28
CA LYS A 2 -14.40 12.67 -20.32
C LYS A 2 -14.42 13.58 -19.10
N LEU A 3 -15.55 14.24 -18.88
CA LEU A 3 -15.80 15.00 -17.67
C LEU A 3 -15.84 14.04 -16.47
N ARG A 4 -14.91 14.19 -15.55
CA ARG A 4 -14.94 13.43 -14.30
C ARG A 4 -16.15 13.81 -13.47
N ASN A 5 -16.85 12.81 -12.97
CA ASN A 5 -17.91 13.02 -12.01
C ASN A 5 -17.31 13.63 -10.73
N PRO A 6 -17.69 14.87 -10.31
CA PRO A 6 -17.13 15.52 -9.14
C PRO A 6 -17.37 14.74 -7.84
N PHE A 7 -18.44 13.95 -7.75
CA PHE A 7 -18.72 13.07 -6.61
C PHE A 7 -17.73 11.92 -6.49
N GLN A 8 -17.32 11.32 -7.61
CA GLN A 8 -16.34 10.24 -7.64
C GLN A 8 -14.98 10.73 -7.17
N SER A 9 -14.55 11.90 -7.58
CA SER A 9 -13.30 12.51 -7.17
C SER A 9 -13.26 12.82 -5.67
N ALA A 10 -14.36 13.31 -5.09
CA ALA A 10 -14.47 13.58 -3.66
C ALA A 10 -14.46 12.28 -2.84
N THR A 11 -15.17 11.25 -3.29
CA THR A 11 -15.19 9.92 -2.66
C THR A 11 -13.81 9.27 -2.69
N ASP A 12 -13.12 9.34 -3.83
CA ASP A 12 -11.77 8.80 -3.99
C ASP A 12 -10.79 9.47 -3.04
N ARG A 13 -10.88 10.78 -2.84
CA ARG A 13 -10.07 11.52 -1.87
C ARG A 13 -10.33 11.08 -0.44
N LEU A 14 -11.59 10.88 -0.07
CA LEU A 14 -11.94 10.41 1.27
C LEU A 14 -11.39 9.03 1.54
N ILE A 15 -11.53 8.11 0.58
CA ILE A 15 -10.99 6.75 0.68
C ILE A 15 -9.48 6.80 0.83
N SER A 16 -8.78 7.61 0.02
CA SER A 16 -7.33 7.77 0.09
C SER A 16 -6.87 8.30 1.45
N LYS A 17 -7.58 9.28 2.00
CA LYS A 17 -7.30 9.82 3.34
C LYS A 17 -7.50 8.78 4.43
N GLU A 18 -8.58 8.02 4.37
CA GLU A 18 -8.87 6.96 5.34
C GLU A 18 -7.80 5.86 5.29
N VAL A 19 -7.40 5.44 4.10
CA VAL A 19 -6.32 4.47 3.93
C VAL A 19 -5.01 5.02 4.50
N GLU A 20 -4.67 6.26 4.21
CA GLU A 20 -3.47 6.92 4.74
C GLU A 20 -3.48 6.94 6.27
N HIS A 21 -4.58 7.37 6.89
CA HIS A 21 -4.70 7.37 8.35
C HIS A 21 -4.50 5.97 8.94
N LYS A 22 -5.07 4.95 8.32
CA LYS A 22 -4.91 3.56 8.76
C LYS A 22 -3.47 3.07 8.67
N LEU A 23 -2.75 3.49 7.65
CA LEU A 23 -1.34 3.13 7.48
C LEU A 23 -0.45 3.78 8.53
N TYR A 24 -0.70 5.06 8.86
CA TYR A 24 -0.01 5.75 9.94
C TYR A 24 -0.30 5.11 11.29
N GLU A 25 -1.56 4.80 11.55
CA GLU A 25 -2.00 4.10 12.77
C GLU A 25 -1.30 2.73 12.90
N LYS A 26 -1.25 1.96 11.82
CA LYS A 26 -0.58 0.66 11.81
C LYS A 26 0.91 0.77 12.15
N ALA A 27 1.62 1.71 11.54
CA ALA A 27 3.04 1.93 11.81
C ALA A 27 3.27 2.34 13.27
N SER A 28 2.40 3.16 13.83
CA SER A 28 2.45 3.60 15.23
C SER A 28 2.22 2.43 16.19
N ILE A 29 1.22 1.59 15.92
CA ILE A 29 0.91 0.40 16.71
C ILE A 29 2.06 -0.60 16.66
N ASP A 30 2.67 -0.79 15.50
CA ASP A 30 3.83 -1.68 15.35
C ASP A 30 4.99 -1.23 16.24
N ILE A 31 5.23 0.07 16.36
CA ILE A 31 6.25 0.61 17.28
C ILE A 31 5.88 0.33 18.74
N GLU A 32 4.62 0.58 19.11
CA GLU A 32 4.12 0.34 20.48
C GLU A 32 4.25 -1.13 20.88
N ASN A 33 4.02 -2.04 19.93
CA ASN A 33 4.08 -3.48 20.15
C ASN A 33 5.49 -4.04 19.97
N ASN A 34 6.48 -3.20 19.73
CA ASN A 34 7.85 -3.59 19.44
C ASN A 34 7.98 -4.53 18.23
N ASP A 35 7.05 -4.43 17.30
CA ASP A 35 7.03 -5.16 16.04
C ASP A 35 7.67 -4.30 14.95
N ILE A 36 8.98 -4.12 15.06
CA ILE A 36 9.76 -3.20 14.25
C ILE A 36 10.53 -3.95 13.17
N ASP A 37 10.43 -3.50 11.93
CA ASP A 37 11.30 -3.94 10.84
C ASP A 37 12.71 -3.39 11.06
N LYS A 38 13.64 -4.26 11.38
CA LYS A 38 15.02 -3.90 11.72
C LYS A 38 15.74 -3.15 10.60
N GLY A 39 15.56 -3.56 9.36
CA GLY A 39 16.19 -2.92 8.21
C GLY A 39 15.69 -1.49 8.02
N VAL A 40 14.40 -1.31 8.09
CA VAL A 40 13.77 0.02 7.96
C VAL A 40 14.14 0.92 9.16
N TRP A 41 14.18 0.35 10.35
CA TRP A 41 14.58 1.06 11.57
C TRP A 41 16.01 1.59 11.48
N THR A 42 16.92 0.76 10.98
CA THR A 42 18.32 1.13 10.76
C THR A 42 18.47 2.21 9.69
N LYS A 43 17.69 2.10 8.60
CA LYS A 43 17.65 3.12 7.55
C LYS A 43 17.15 4.46 8.12
N ALA A 44 16.13 4.42 8.95
CA ALA A 44 15.60 5.61 9.62
C ALA A 44 16.63 6.23 10.56
N PHE A 45 17.37 5.44 11.29
CA PHE A 45 18.48 5.90 12.15
C PHE A 45 19.53 6.66 11.34
N THR A 46 19.95 6.09 10.21
CA THR A 46 20.93 6.69 9.32
C THR A 46 20.43 8.03 8.77
N LYS A 47 19.17 8.08 8.33
CA LYS A 47 18.55 9.32 7.82
C LYS A 47 18.35 10.38 8.91
N ALA A 48 18.19 9.96 10.15
CA ALA A 48 17.99 10.84 11.31
C ALA A 48 19.30 11.34 11.92
N ASP A 49 20.45 10.94 11.38
CA ASP A 49 21.79 11.26 11.94
C ASP A 49 21.90 10.90 13.42
N GLY A 50 21.29 9.80 13.83
CA GLY A 50 21.33 9.31 15.21
C GLY A 50 20.33 9.95 16.17
N ASP A 51 19.47 10.85 15.71
CA ASP A 51 18.42 11.47 16.53
C ASP A 51 17.24 10.50 16.68
N GLU A 52 16.99 10.03 17.88
CA GLU A 52 15.94 9.03 18.16
C GLU A 52 14.52 9.53 17.87
N VAL A 53 14.24 10.79 18.12
CA VAL A 53 12.92 11.39 17.85
C VAL A 53 12.68 11.46 16.34
N LYS A 54 13.67 11.92 15.60
CA LYS A 54 13.62 11.97 14.13
C LYS A 54 13.57 10.56 13.53
N GLN A 55 14.30 9.62 14.11
CA GLN A 55 14.32 8.22 13.69
C GLN A 55 12.90 7.63 13.72
N LYS A 56 12.17 7.84 14.79
CA LYS A 56 10.79 7.36 14.94
C LYS A 56 9.87 7.96 13.87
N ALA A 57 9.97 9.26 13.64
CA ALA A 57 9.18 9.96 12.63
C ALA A 57 9.50 9.46 11.22
N ILE A 58 10.76 9.31 10.89
CA ILE A 58 11.21 8.80 9.58
C ILE A 58 10.80 7.34 9.41
N TYR A 59 10.91 6.52 10.44
CA TYR A 59 10.47 5.13 10.42
C TYR A 59 8.98 5.02 10.04
N ILE A 60 8.12 5.82 10.66
CA ILE A 60 6.70 5.83 10.37
C ILE A 60 6.46 6.18 8.89
N GLU A 61 7.12 7.22 8.38
CA GLU A 61 6.99 7.61 6.96
C GLU A 61 7.45 6.50 6.01
N LEU A 62 8.57 5.85 6.31
CA LEU A 62 9.09 4.74 5.50
C LEU A 62 8.17 3.53 5.52
N MET A 63 7.57 3.22 6.67
CA MET A 63 6.63 2.10 6.78
C MET A 63 5.31 2.38 6.07
N VAL A 64 4.81 3.60 6.14
CA VAL A 64 3.60 4.00 5.38
C VAL A 64 3.85 3.84 3.88
N GLU A 65 4.99 4.27 3.39
CA GLU A 65 5.39 4.09 1.99
C GLU A 65 5.46 2.61 1.61
N HIS A 66 6.08 1.80 2.47
CA HIS A 66 6.19 0.36 2.28
C HIS A 66 4.81 -0.31 2.20
N TYR A 67 3.89 0.02 3.09
CA TYR A 67 2.52 -0.52 3.08
C TYR A 67 1.75 -0.10 1.83
N ARG A 68 1.94 1.13 1.35
CA ARG A 68 1.36 1.58 0.08
C ARG A 68 1.86 0.76 -1.09
N ASP A 69 3.16 0.48 -1.12
CA ASP A 69 3.77 -0.34 -2.17
C ASP A 69 3.24 -1.77 -2.13
N GLU A 70 3.05 -2.34 -0.95
CA GLU A 70 2.45 -3.67 -0.78
C GLU A 70 1.01 -3.71 -1.32
N ILE A 71 0.22 -2.68 -1.04
CA ILE A 71 -1.15 -2.58 -1.54
C ILE A 71 -1.15 -2.51 -3.07
N ARG A 72 -0.30 -1.69 -3.66
CA ARG A 72 -0.16 -1.59 -5.12
C ARG A 72 0.26 -2.91 -5.74
N ALA A 73 1.25 -3.57 -5.15
CA ALA A 73 1.71 -4.87 -5.62
C ALA A 73 0.59 -5.90 -5.57
N GLY A 74 -0.20 -5.90 -4.49
CA GLY A 74 -1.37 -6.77 -4.35
C GLY A 74 -2.43 -6.50 -5.41
N GLU A 75 -2.72 -5.25 -5.72
CA GLU A 75 -3.66 -4.85 -6.77
C GLU A 75 -3.17 -5.29 -8.16
N GLU A 76 -1.88 -5.12 -8.45
CA GLU A 76 -1.28 -5.55 -9.72
C GLU A 76 -1.34 -7.08 -9.87
N ILE A 77 -1.02 -7.82 -8.83
CA ILE A 77 -1.12 -9.28 -8.81
C ILE A 77 -2.56 -9.73 -9.04
N ALA A 78 -3.53 -9.10 -8.38
CA ALA A 78 -4.95 -9.39 -8.55
C ALA A 78 -5.41 -9.19 -10.00
N LYS A 79 -4.96 -8.12 -10.66
CA LYS A 79 -5.26 -7.86 -12.07
C LYS A 79 -4.68 -8.94 -12.98
N VAL A 80 -3.43 -9.34 -12.76
CA VAL A 80 -2.78 -10.40 -13.56
C VAL A 80 -3.52 -11.72 -13.40
N LEU A 81 -3.89 -12.09 -12.17
CA LEU A 81 -4.63 -13.32 -11.90
C LEU A 81 -6.03 -13.31 -12.54
N ALA A 82 -6.73 -12.17 -12.49
CA ALA A 82 -8.03 -12.02 -13.13
C ALA A 82 -7.93 -12.19 -14.64
N THR A 83 -6.93 -11.60 -15.28
CA THR A 83 -6.67 -11.73 -16.72
C THR A 83 -6.37 -13.18 -17.10
N LYS A 84 -5.54 -13.87 -16.31
CA LYS A 84 -5.25 -15.30 -16.53
C LYS A 84 -6.50 -16.17 -16.39
N ALA A 85 -7.33 -15.91 -15.40
CA ALA A 85 -8.57 -16.64 -15.18
C ALA A 85 -9.54 -16.47 -16.35
N GLU A 86 -9.67 -15.27 -16.91
CA GLU A 86 -10.49 -14.99 -18.08
C GLU A 86 -9.98 -15.71 -19.32
N LYS A 87 -8.67 -15.71 -19.55
CA LYS A 87 -8.05 -16.42 -20.67
C LYS A 87 -8.25 -17.93 -20.57
N GLU A 88 -8.14 -18.48 -19.38
CA GLU A 88 -8.37 -19.91 -19.11
C GLU A 88 -9.81 -20.30 -19.41
N LYS A 89 -10.79 -19.51 -18.97
CA LYS A 89 -12.20 -19.71 -19.25
C LYS A 89 -12.49 -19.69 -20.75
N GLU A 90 -11.89 -18.78 -21.47
CA GLU A 90 -12.06 -18.66 -22.91
C GLU A 90 -11.46 -19.84 -23.66
N ARG A 91 -10.30 -20.34 -23.23
CA ARG A 91 -9.71 -21.58 -23.78
C ARG A 91 -10.62 -22.78 -23.58
N GLN A 92 -11.23 -22.92 -22.41
CA GLN A 92 -12.15 -24.02 -22.13
C GLN A 92 -13.42 -23.93 -22.97
N ARG A 93 -13.97 -22.75 -23.19
CA ARG A 93 -15.10 -22.55 -24.09
C ARG A 93 -14.80 -22.97 -25.52
N GLN A 94 -13.61 -22.69 -26.02
CA GLN A 94 -13.18 -23.06 -27.37
C GLN A 94 -12.96 -24.57 -27.49
N LYS A 95 -12.57 -25.27 -26.44
CA LYS A 95 -12.40 -26.73 -26.41
C LYS A 95 -13.70 -27.49 -26.36
N GLU A 96 -14.78 -26.90 -25.91
CA GLU A 96 -16.10 -27.53 -25.80
C GLU A 96 -16.92 -27.49 -27.10
N ILE A 97 -16.43 -26.77 -28.10
CA ILE A 97 -17.01 -26.73 -29.46
C ILE A 97 -16.32 -27.82 -30.33
#